data_448d4f5bd79e361f4e8f39cc8540850f
#
_entry.id   448d4f5bd79e361f4e8f39cc8540850f
#
_cell.length_a   1.000
_cell.length_b   1.000
_cell.length_c   1.000
_cell.angle_alpha   90.00
_cell.angle_beta   90.00
_cell.angle_gamma   90.00
#
_symmetry.space_group_name_H-M   'P 1'
#
loop_
_entity.id
_entity.type
_entity.pdbx_description
1 polymer ?
#
loop_
_entity_poly.entity_id
_entity_poly.type
_entity_poly.pdbx_seq_one_letter_code
_entity_poly.pdbx_strand_id
1 'polypeptide(L)'
;FQLHKPTIYLSAISLCLILGIAHGLADAAAGFLLGSLPRTMSLEQASGLIILYNILGFGYQPLAGMLTDKFQRPRLAVLVGLFSLLLALAIAQWHSQPAIILAGIGSAAFHVGGGALALTATLDRTTGPGFFAAPGAIGLTLGIAWGLTGFQVSMAIIILLGLMMAIVAIIDLSKYDLFCHSPALSGNKSIENPELDDGVLLVLLSAIALISTVWTSFQFLLQTHLNMLIAIAFAAAIAKVFGGILAQRWGWRRYTIFSLTIAACLLLFGKQNDLTLILGLALLQSSIPITLAATAKMMPQQPATATGLALGLAIIVGGIPVMGGLSAIAGRSVISASIVMISALSLWWVLKSKIMLSR
;
A
#
# COMPACT_ATOMS: atom_id res chain seq x y z
N PHE A 1 22.25 -2.56 22.29
CA PHE A 1 20.88 -2.97 22.63
C PHE A 1 20.19 -1.82 23.35
N GLN A 2 19.66 -0.82 22.62
CA GLN A 2 18.69 0.10 23.20
C GLN A 2 17.34 -0.58 23.08
N LEU A 3 16.87 -1.15 24.19
CA LEU A 3 15.50 -1.58 24.33
C LEU A 3 14.63 -0.31 24.21
N HIS A 4 13.96 -0.13 23.08
CA HIS A 4 12.92 0.90 22.97
C HIS A 4 11.92 0.66 24.11
N LYS A 5 11.72 1.67 24.94
CA LYS A 5 10.80 1.59 26.08
C LYS A 5 9.43 1.10 25.57
N PRO A 6 8.77 0.17 26.28
CA PRO A 6 7.47 -0.37 25.84
C PRO A 6 6.43 0.70 25.50
N THR A 7 6.48 1.82 26.19
CA THR A 7 5.61 2.98 26.00
C THR A 7 5.77 3.63 24.60
N ILE A 8 7.02 3.74 24.09
CA ILE A 8 7.30 4.32 22.77
C ILE A 8 6.76 3.38 21.68
N TYR A 9 6.93 2.07 21.86
CA TYR A 9 6.41 1.10 20.88
C TYR A 9 4.88 1.14 20.78
N LEU A 10 4.16 1.19 21.89
CA LEU A 10 2.70 1.31 21.92
C LEU A 10 2.23 2.60 21.25
N SER A 11 2.92 3.72 21.50
CA SER A 11 2.64 5.01 20.84
C SER A 11 2.86 4.93 19.32
N ALA A 12 3.93 4.27 18.85
CA ALA A 12 4.21 4.06 17.43
C ALA A 12 3.11 3.24 16.74
N ILE A 13 2.61 2.18 17.38
CA ILE A 13 1.48 1.40 16.87
C ILE A 13 0.21 2.24 16.81
N SER A 14 -0.06 3.09 17.82
CA SER A 14 -1.20 4.00 17.80
C SER A 14 -1.13 4.99 16.63
N LEU A 15 0.06 5.52 16.31
CA LEU A 15 0.25 6.34 15.10
C LEU A 15 -0.05 5.56 13.83
N CYS A 16 0.48 4.33 13.70
CA CYS A 16 0.22 3.48 12.54
C CYS A 16 -1.27 3.14 12.38
N LEU A 17 -2.01 2.95 13.48
CA LEU A 17 -3.47 2.74 13.44
C LEU A 17 -4.22 3.99 12.96
N ILE A 18 -3.87 5.18 13.47
CA ILE A 18 -4.46 6.45 13.02
C ILE A 18 -4.19 6.66 11.54
N LEU A 19 -2.94 6.49 11.10
CA LEU A 19 -2.57 6.58 9.70
C LEU A 19 -3.24 5.51 8.83
N GLY A 20 -3.46 4.31 9.37
CA GLY A 20 -4.21 3.24 8.71
C GLY A 20 -5.68 3.60 8.52
N ILE A 21 -6.35 4.15 9.53
CA ILE A 21 -7.73 4.65 9.41
C ILE A 21 -7.80 5.77 8.36
N ALA A 22 -6.86 6.71 8.41
CA ALA A 22 -6.76 7.76 7.40
C ALA A 22 -6.52 7.18 5.99
N HIS A 23 -5.72 6.10 5.86
CA HIS A 23 -5.50 5.37 4.61
C HIS A 23 -6.79 4.75 4.08
N GLY A 24 -7.55 4.06 4.93
CA GLY A 24 -8.85 3.52 4.53
C GLY A 24 -9.82 4.60 4.04
N LEU A 25 -9.85 5.77 4.69
CA LEU A 25 -10.69 6.89 4.28
C LEU A 25 -10.20 7.57 2.98
N ALA A 26 -8.88 7.72 2.82
CA ALA A 26 -8.28 8.27 1.60
C ALA A 26 -8.61 7.37 0.39
N ASP A 27 -8.46 6.07 0.55
CA ASP A 27 -8.77 5.09 -0.49
C ASP A 27 -10.28 4.96 -0.72
N ALA A 28 -11.13 5.12 0.32
CA ALA A 28 -12.57 5.17 0.15
C ALA A 28 -13.01 6.41 -0.65
N ALA A 29 -12.38 7.55 -0.44
CA ALA A 29 -12.62 8.77 -1.22
C ALA A 29 -12.26 8.58 -2.69
N ALA A 30 -11.07 8.06 -2.96
CA ALA A 30 -10.61 7.77 -4.31
C ALA A 30 -11.51 6.72 -4.98
N GLY A 31 -11.80 5.61 -4.28
CA GLY A 31 -12.67 4.55 -4.77
C GLY A 31 -14.07 5.05 -5.09
N PHE A 32 -14.67 5.91 -4.24
CA PHE A 32 -15.98 6.51 -4.49
C PHE A 32 -15.99 7.36 -5.76
N LEU A 33 -14.97 8.19 -5.96
CA LEU A 33 -14.83 8.97 -7.18
C LEU A 33 -14.75 8.07 -8.41
N LEU A 34 -13.85 7.09 -8.40
CA LEU A 34 -13.64 6.16 -9.52
C LEU A 34 -14.90 5.32 -9.80
N GLY A 35 -15.56 4.80 -8.77
CA GLY A 35 -16.78 4.01 -8.88
C GLY A 35 -17.98 4.82 -9.39
N SER A 36 -18.00 6.12 -9.20
CA SER A 36 -19.09 6.99 -9.68
C SER A 36 -18.99 7.35 -11.16
N LEU A 37 -17.80 7.28 -11.78
CA LEU A 37 -17.56 7.68 -13.17
C LEU A 37 -18.46 6.95 -14.18
N PRO A 38 -18.62 5.60 -14.15
CA PRO A 38 -19.46 4.91 -15.14
C PRO A 38 -20.94 5.29 -15.09
N ARG A 39 -21.39 5.96 -14.01
CA ARG A 39 -22.77 6.45 -13.86
C ARG A 39 -22.99 7.83 -14.45
N THR A 40 -21.92 8.59 -14.66
CA THR A 40 -21.96 10.01 -15.03
C THR A 40 -21.45 10.27 -16.44
N MET A 41 -20.76 9.29 -17.05
CA MET A 41 -20.15 9.44 -18.37
C MET A 41 -20.06 8.10 -19.12
N SER A 42 -19.63 8.13 -20.39
CA SER A 42 -19.42 6.92 -21.18
C SER A 42 -18.32 6.02 -20.57
N LEU A 43 -18.39 4.72 -20.84
CA LEU A 43 -17.39 3.75 -20.35
C LEU A 43 -15.97 4.10 -20.85
N GLU A 44 -15.85 4.62 -22.06
CA GLU A 44 -14.57 5.04 -22.63
C GLU A 44 -13.97 6.23 -21.84
N GLN A 45 -14.77 7.25 -21.59
CA GLN A 45 -14.35 8.41 -20.78
C GLN A 45 -13.99 8.00 -19.35
N ALA A 46 -14.82 7.16 -18.71
CA ALA A 46 -14.57 6.64 -17.37
C ALA A 46 -13.25 5.86 -17.31
N SER A 47 -13.00 4.98 -18.30
CA SER A 47 -11.75 4.20 -18.39
C SER A 47 -10.53 5.10 -18.55
N GLY A 48 -10.62 6.16 -19.37
CA GLY A 48 -9.53 7.13 -19.52
C GLY A 48 -9.19 7.83 -18.20
N LEU A 49 -10.21 8.24 -17.43
CA LEU A 49 -10.01 8.88 -16.13
C LEU A 49 -9.49 7.89 -15.07
N ILE A 50 -9.91 6.63 -15.09
CA ILE A 50 -9.39 5.59 -14.20
C ILE A 50 -7.90 5.35 -14.50
N ILE A 51 -7.50 5.30 -15.77
CA ILE A 51 -6.10 5.18 -16.17
C ILE A 51 -5.30 6.39 -15.70
N LEU A 52 -5.83 7.60 -15.90
CA LEU A 52 -5.19 8.84 -15.43
C LEU A 52 -4.99 8.82 -13.92
N TYR A 53 -6.01 8.41 -13.14
CA TYR A 53 -5.89 8.23 -11.71
C TYR A 53 -4.77 7.25 -11.35
N ASN A 54 -4.72 6.08 -12.00
CA ASN A 54 -3.69 5.07 -11.70
C ASN A 54 -2.27 5.60 -11.97
N ILE A 55 -2.08 6.36 -13.05
CA ILE A 55 -0.79 7.00 -13.35
C ILE A 55 -0.41 8.01 -12.26
N LEU A 56 -1.36 8.88 -11.86
CA LEU A 56 -1.10 9.91 -10.85
C LEU A 56 -1.08 9.35 -9.42
N GLY A 57 -1.97 8.42 -9.09
CA GLY A 57 -2.11 7.87 -7.73
C GLY A 57 -1.04 6.83 -7.38
N PHE A 58 -0.54 6.08 -8.37
CA PHE A 58 0.48 5.05 -8.16
C PHE A 58 1.78 5.37 -8.89
N GLY A 59 1.75 5.70 -10.18
CA GLY A 59 2.96 5.96 -10.96
C GLY A 59 3.73 7.20 -10.51
N TYR A 60 3.05 8.22 -9.99
CA TYR A 60 3.67 9.44 -9.46
C TYR A 60 4.24 9.27 -8.05
N GLN A 61 3.89 8.21 -7.30
CA GLN A 61 4.34 8.03 -5.90
C GLN A 61 5.87 8.09 -5.72
N PRO A 62 6.73 7.49 -6.56
CA PRO A 62 8.18 7.62 -6.38
C PRO A 62 8.64 9.07 -6.39
N LEU A 63 8.13 9.89 -7.31
CA LEU A 63 8.46 11.32 -7.38
C LEU A 63 7.94 12.09 -6.16
N ALA A 64 6.70 11.83 -5.75
CA ALA A 64 6.13 12.39 -4.52
C ALA A 64 6.95 11.99 -3.29
N GLY A 65 7.43 10.74 -3.24
CA GLY A 65 8.31 10.22 -2.19
C GLY A 65 9.64 10.96 -2.14
N MET A 66 10.32 11.09 -3.30
CA MET A 66 11.58 11.84 -3.42
C MET A 66 11.44 13.29 -2.93
N LEU A 67 10.35 13.97 -3.30
CA LEU A 67 10.06 15.32 -2.84
C LEU A 67 9.82 15.35 -1.31
N THR A 68 9.06 14.38 -0.79
CA THR A 68 8.77 14.27 0.65
C THR A 68 10.05 14.05 1.46
N ASP A 69 10.94 13.16 1.01
CA ASP A 69 12.22 12.89 1.66
C ASP A 69 13.16 14.11 1.54
N LYS A 70 13.22 14.75 0.36
CA LYS A 70 14.03 15.97 0.15
C LYS A 70 13.64 17.09 1.11
N PHE A 71 12.35 17.31 1.32
CA PHE A 71 11.87 18.35 2.23
C PHE A 71 11.77 17.88 3.68
N GLN A 72 11.92 16.59 3.96
CA GLN A 72 11.78 15.96 5.28
C GLN A 72 10.45 16.33 5.99
N ARG A 73 9.35 16.38 5.22
CA ARG A 73 8.03 16.79 5.72
C ARG A 73 6.94 15.76 5.42
N PRO A 74 7.06 14.52 5.90
CA PRO A 74 6.07 13.47 5.61
C PRO A 74 4.67 13.81 6.14
N ARG A 75 4.57 14.49 7.30
CA ARG A 75 3.30 15.00 7.82
C ARG A 75 2.61 15.97 6.87
N LEU A 76 3.38 16.88 6.26
CA LEU A 76 2.83 17.82 5.29
C LEU A 76 2.30 17.08 4.06
N ALA A 77 3.00 16.05 3.58
CA ALA A 77 2.54 15.22 2.48
C ALA A 77 1.21 14.52 2.80
N VAL A 78 1.03 13.98 4.02
CA VAL A 78 -0.25 13.42 4.49
C VAL A 78 -1.35 14.48 4.47
N LEU A 79 -1.10 15.67 5.03
CA LEU A 79 -2.11 16.73 5.10
C LEU A 79 -2.50 17.25 3.72
N VAL A 80 -1.53 17.46 2.83
CA VAL A 80 -1.77 17.85 1.43
C VAL A 80 -2.56 16.75 0.71
N GLY A 81 -2.23 15.49 0.93
CA GLY A 81 -2.95 14.37 0.36
C GLY A 81 -4.43 14.32 0.77
N LEU A 82 -4.70 14.40 2.09
CA LEU A 82 -6.06 14.41 2.62
C LEU A 82 -6.86 15.63 2.14
N PHE A 83 -6.24 16.81 2.13
CA PHE A 83 -6.88 18.05 1.63
C PHE A 83 -7.21 17.94 0.14
N SER A 84 -6.31 17.41 -0.68
CA SER A 84 -6.54 17.23 -2.11
C SER A 84 -7.69 16.27 -2.39
N LEU A 85 -7.79 15.16 -1.63
CA LEU A 85 -8.91 14.21 -1.73
C LEU A 85 -10.24 14.83 -1.30
N LEU A 86 -10.23 15.62 -0.22
CA LEU A 86 -11.41 16.37 0.22
C LEU A 86 -11.88 17.34 -0.86
N LEU A 87 -10.96 18.12 -1.42
CA LEU A 87 -11.27 19.06 -2.50
C LEU A 87 -11.75 18.33 -3.75
N ALA A 88 -11.14 17.20 -4.10
CA ALA A 88 -11.57 16.37 -5.23
C ALA A 88 -13.03 15.93 -5.09
N LEU A 89 -13.43 15.44 -3.90
CA LEU A 89 -14.82 15.07 -3.62
C LEU A 89 -15.77 16.29 -3.72
N ALA A 90 -15.33 17.44 -3.21
CA ALA A 90 -16.16 18.66 -3.23
C ALA A 90 -16.45 19.16 -4.64
N ILE A 91 -15.50 19.05 -5.59
CA ILE A 91 -15.65 19.55 -6.96
C ILE A 91 -16.13 18.52 -7.98
N ALA A 92 -16.17 17.23 -7.60
CA ALA A 92 -16.41 16.12 -8.53
C ALA A 92 -17.75 16.22 -9.29
N GLN A 93 -18.76 16.83 -8.67
CA GLN A 93 -20.09 17.00 -9.29
C GLN A 93 -20.07 17.93 -10.51
N TRP A 94 -19.16 18.90 -10.52
CA TRP A 94 -19.07 19.91 -11.59
C TRP A 94 -17.89 19.65 -12.54
N HIS A 95 -16.80 19.06 -12.04
CA HIS A 95 -15.55 18.93 -12.77
C HIS A 95 -14.88 17.58 -12.49
N SER A 96 -15.31 16.51 -13.18
CA SER A 96 -14.80 15.15 -12.98
C SER A 96 -13.30 15.02 -13.27
N GLN A 97 -12.79 15.60 -14.37
CA GLN A 97 -11.38 15.49 -14.73
C GLN A 97 -10.44 16.19 -13.72
N PRO A 98 -10.65 17.47 -13.33
CA PRO A 98 -9.86 18.08 -12.25
C PRO A 98 -9.98 17.33 -10.92
N ALA A 99 -11.17 16.80 -10.59
CA ALA A 99 -11.34 15.99 -9.38
C ALA A 99 -10.46 14.73 -9.39
N ILE A 100 -10.41 14.02 -10.51
CA ILE A 100 -9.56 12.83 -10.66
C ILE A 100 -8.07 13.16 -10.59
N ILE A 101 -7.63 14.28 -11.18
CA ILE A 101 -6.24 14.74 -11.08
C ILE A 101 -5.88 15.05 -9.62
N LEU A 102 -6.72 15.80 -8.92
CA LEU A 102 -6.53 16.11 -7.50
C LEU A 102 -6.52 14.85 -6.64
N ALA A 103 -7.46 13.92 -6.91
CA ALA A 103 -7.52 12.66 -6.19
C ALA A 103 -6.26 11.81 -6.40
N GLY A 104 -5.76 11.72 -7.63
CA GLY A 104 -4.54 10.97 -7.94
C GLY A 104 -3.31 11.55 -7.24
N ILE A 105 -3.04 12.85 -7.42
CA ILE A 105 -1.92 13.55 -6.78
C ILE A 105 -2.05 13.48 -5.24
N GLY A 106 -3.26 13.70 -4.72
CA GLY A 106 -3.56 13.64 -3.30
C GLY A 106 -3.33 12.25 -2.72
N SER A 107 -3.79 11.21 -3.42
CA SER A 107 -3.55 9.81 -3.04
C SER A 107 -2.05 9.50 -3.00
N ALA A 108 -1.28 9.90 -4.02
CA ALA A 108 0.16 9.70 -4.05
C ALA A 108 0.86 10.37 -2.85
N ALA A 109 0.55 11.65 -2.59
CA ALA A 109 1.13 12.39 -1.47
C ALA A 109 0.79 11.76 -0.11
N PHE A 110 -0.47 11.34 0.07
CA PHE A 110 -0.92 10.66 1.29
C PHE A 110 -0.17 9.34 1.51
N HIS A 111 -0.09 8.49 0.49
CA HIS A 111 0.55 7.18 0.60
C HIS A 111 2.02 7.28 0.98
N VAL A 112 2.78 8.15 0.31
CA VAL A 112 4.22 8.28 0.59
C VAL A 112 4.47 8.93 1.95
N GLY A 113 3.68 9.94 2.33
CA GLY A 113 3.80 10.59 3.64
C GLY A 113 3.39 9.67 4.79
N GLY A 114 2.24 9.02 4.67
CA GLY A 114 1.72 8.09 5.68
C GLY A 114 2.58 6.84 5.84
N GLY A 115 3.03 6.27 4.71
CA GLY A 115 3.94 5.13 4.72
C GLY A 115 5.29 5.47 5.34
N ALA A 116 5.87 6.64 5.01
CA ALA A 116 7.12 7.10 5.63
C ALA A 116 6.96 7.25 7.16
N LEU A 117 5.88 7.86 7.63
CA LEU A 117 5.60 7.98 9.07
C LEU A 117 5.43 6.62 9.74
N ALA A 118 4.74 5.68 9.11
CA ALA A 118 4.55 4.34 9.66
C ALA A 118 5.87 3.56 9.73
N LEU A 119 6.71 3.67 8.70
CA LEU A 119 8.02 3.03 8.62
C LEU A 119 9.00 3.61 9.65
N THR A 120 9.08 4.93 9.76
CA THR A 120 9.99 5.60 10.70
C THR A 120 9.55 5.40 12.15
N ALA A 121 8.24 5.37 12.43
CA ALA A 121 7.73 5.11 13.77
C ALA A 121 8.01 3.67 14.24
N THR A 122 8.16 2.72 13.32
CA THR A 122 8.35 1.29 13.62
C THR A 122 9.54 0.71 12.88
N LEU A 123 10.69 1.37 12.99
CA LEU A 123 11.94 1.00 12.34
C LEU A 123 12.22 -0.51 12.45
N ASP A 124 12.61 -1.13 11.33
CA ASP A 124 12.94 -2.57 11.22
C ASP A 124 11.81 -3.51 11.68
N ARG A 125 10.56 -3.04 11.63
CA ARG A 125 9.40 -3.86 11.99
C ARG A 125 8.36 -3.87 10.89
N THR A 126 7.73 -5.01 10.72
CA THR A 126 6.66 -5.24 9.74
C THR A 126 5.26 -4.91 10.30
N THR A 127 5.15 -4.79 11.62
CA THR A 127 3.87 -4.57 12.31
C THR A 127 3.27 -3.21 11.96
N GLY A 128 4.07 -2.13 11.98
CA GLY A 128 3.61 -0.79 11.64
C GLY A 128 3.09 -0.69 10.19
N PRO A 129 3.89 -1.07 9.18
CA PRO A 129 3.43 -1.18 7.81
C PRO A 129 2.16 -2.03 7.64
N GLY A 130 2.01 -3.11 8.42
CA GLY A 130 0.81 -3.94 8.43
C GLY A 130 -0.44 -3.17 8.85
N PHE A 131 -0.39 -2.45 9.97
CA PHE A 131 -1.50 -1.61 10.43
C PHE A 131 -1.79 -0.45 9.49
N PHE A 132 -0.77 0.16 8.91
CA PHE A 132 -0.94 1.24 7.93
C PHE A 132 -1.61 0.76 6.65
N ALA A 133 -1.12 -0.34 6.04
CA ALA A 133 -1.55 -0.77 4.72
C ALA A 133 -2.87 -1.58 4.73
N ALA A 134 -3.32 -2.08 5.88
CA ALA A 134 -4.49 -2.96 5.95
C ALA A 134 -5.81 -2.27 5.58
N PRO A 135 -6.17 -1.09 6.14
CA PRO A 135 -7.48 -0.48 5.89
C PRO A 135 -7.67 0.05 4.47
N GLY A 136 -6.58 0.35 3.74
CA GLY A 136 -6.66 0.86 2.36
C GLY A 136 -7.43 -0.08 1.42
N ALA A 137 -7.18 -1.39 1.48
CA ALA A 137 -7.89 -2.35 0.64
C ALA A 137 -9.40 -2.36 0.88
N ILE A 138 -9.82 -2.24 2.14
CA ILE A 138 -11.24 -2.13 2.52
C ILE A 138 -11.81 -0.81 2.00
N GLY A 139 -11.12 0.30 2.26
CA GLY A 139 -11.54 1.63 1.86
C GLY A 139 -11.76 1.73 0.36
N LEU A 140 -10.77 1.33 -0.44
CA LEU A 140 -10.85 1.37 -1.91
C LEU A 140 -12.05 0.55 -2.42
N THR A 141 -12.20 -0.68 -1.93
CA THR A 141 -13.28 -1.58 -2.39
C THR A 141 -14.66 -1.06 -2.00
N LEU A 142 -14.86 -0.61 -0.76
CA LEU A 142 -16.12 -0.02 -0.32
C LEU A 142 -16.43 1.29 -1.04
N GLY A 143 -15.40 2.14 -1.24
CA GLY A 143 -15.56 3.36 -2.01
C GLY A 143 -16.05 3.09 -3.42
N ILE A 144 -15.41 2.18 -4.16
CA ILE A 144 -15.84 1.76 -5.49
C ILE A 144 -17.29 1.24 -5.45
N ALA A 145 -17.62 0.38 -4.49
CA ALA A 145 -18.96 -0.16 -4.32
C ALA A 145 -20.02 0.92 -4.13
N TRP A 146 -19.77 1.88 -3.25
CA TRP A 146 -20.67 3.01 -3.01
C TRP A 146 -20.80 3.92 -4.24
N GLY A 147 -19.70 4.18 -4.94
CA GLY A 147 -19.73 4.94 -6.19
C GLY A 147 -20.55 4.26 -7.27
N LEU A 148 -20.35 2.96 -7.50
CA LEU A 148 -21.09 2.17 -8.50
C LEU A 148 -22.59 2.09 -8.18
N THR A 149 -22.97 1.86 -6.93
CA THR A 149 -24.37 1.75 -6.52
C THR A 149 -25.08 3.09 -6.36
N GLY A 150 -24.34 4.20 -6.34
CA GLY A 150 -24.90 5.54 -6.13
C GLY A 150 -25.28 5.83 -4.69
N PHE A 151 -24.75 5.08 -3.76
CA PHE A 151 -25.01 5.31 -2.35
C PHE A 151 -24.44 6.67 -1.91
N GLN A 152 -25.25 7.50 -1.26
CA GLN A 152 -24.92 8.89 -0.94
C GLN A 152 -24.05 9.00 0.31
N VAL A 153 -22.75 8.69 0.17
CA VAL A 153 -21.76 8.73 1.27
C VAL A 153 -20.73 9.86 1.14
N SER A 154 -20.76 10.63 0.05
CA SER A 154 -19.73 11.64 -0.22
C SER A 154 -19.55 12.63 0.93
N MET A 155 -20.65 13.12 1.50
CA MET A 155 -20.60 14.05 2.64
C MET A 155 -20.00 13.41 3.89
N ALA A 156 -20.34 12.15 4.19
CA ALA A 156 -19.75 11.43 5.31
C ALA A 156 -18.24 11.24 5.12
N ILE A 157 -17.79 10.88 3.92
CA ILE A 157 -16.37 10.75 3.61
C ILE A 157 -15.65 12.09 3.76
N ILE A 158 -16.23 13.20 3.27
CA ILE A 158 -15.68 14.55 3.41
C ILE A 158 -15.49 14.92 4.90
N ILE A 159 -16.51 14.69 5.72
CA ILE A 159 -16.44 14.98 7.17
C ILE A 159 -15.35 14.13 7.84
N LEU A 160 -15.29 12.84 7.53
CA LEU A 160 -14.30 11.94 8.12
C LEU A 160 -12.87 12.25 7.65
N LEU A 161 -12.67 12.64 6.38
CA LEU A 161 -11.38 13.11 5.89
C LEU A 161 -10.95 14.41 6.59
N GLY A 162 -11.86 15.36 6.77
CA GLY A 162 -11.61 16.59 7.51
C GLY A 162 -11.24 16.33 8.96
N LEU A 163 -11.93 15.38 9.62
CA LEU A 163 -11.61 14.95 10.98
C LEU A 163 -10.22 14.30 11.05
N MET A 164 -9.90 13.40 10.12
CA MET A 164 -8.57 12.77 10.07
C MET A 164 -7.47 13.80 9.79
N MET A 165 -7.72 14.75 8.91
CA MET A 165 -6.79 15.85 8.65
C MET A 165 -6.54 16.68 9.93
N ALA A 166 -7.59 17.01 10.70
CA ALA A 166 -7.46 17.70 11.99
C ALA A 166 -6.67 16.87 13.00
N ILE A 167 -6.96 15.57 13.14
CA ILE A 167 -6.23 14.67 14.03
C ILE A 167 -4.74 14.61 13.65
N VAL A 168 -4.41 14.41 12.38
CA VAL A 168 -3.01 14.38 11.92
C VAL A 168 -2.33 15.74 12.10
N ALA A 169 -3.08 16.83 11.99
CA ALA A 169 -2.56 18.18 12.20
C ALA A 169 -2.14 18.46 13.65
N ILE A 170 -2.84 17.94 14.64
CA ILE A 170 -2.61 18.21 16.07
C ILE A 170 -1.74 17.15 16.75
N ILE A 171 -1.53 15.98 16.14
CA ILE A 171 -0.77 14.90 16.77
C ILE A 171 0.68 15.33 17.02
N ASP A 172 1.19 15.07 18.20
CA ASP A 172 2.56 15.40 18.55
C ASP A 172 3.51 14.27 18.13
N LEU A 173 4.24 14.49 17.03
CA LEU A 173 5.19 13.52 16.50
C LEU A 173 6.49 13.43 17.30
N SER A 174 6.79 14.38 18.20
CA SER A 174 7.98 14.33 19.04
C SER A 174 7.97 13.11 19.97
N LYS A 175 6.76 12.64 20.34
CA LYS A 175 6.56 11.44 21.16
C LYS A 175 7.01 10.14 20.49
N TYR A 176 7.16 10.15 19.17
CA TYR A 176 7.43 8.94 18.37
C TYR A 176 8.89 8.83 17.93
N ASP A 177 9.77 9.75 18.41
CA ASP A 177 11.20 9.83 18.06
C ASP A 177 11.49 9.72 16.54
N LEU A 178 10.57 10.24 15.72
CA LEU A 178 10.61 10.09 14.26
C LEU A 178 11.84 10.74 13.61
N PHE A 179 12.49 11.68 14.29
CA PHE A 179 13.57 12.49 13.75
C PHE A 179 14.93 12.28 14.45
N CYS A 180 14.95 11.58 15.60
CA CYS A 180 16.19 11.39 16.38
C CYS A 180 17.18 10.38 15.77
N HIS A 181 16.79 9.63 14.75
CA HIS A 181 17.61 8.60 14.13
C HIS A 181 18.08 8.93 12.71
N SER A 182 17.97 10.19 12.28
CA SER A 182 18.67 10.66 11.08
C SER A 182 20.17 10.72 11.38
N PRO A 183 21.00 9.91 10.75
CA PRO A 183 22.46 9.94 10.97
C PRO A 183 23.10 11.30 10.61
N ALA A 184 22.37 12.17 9.94
CA ALA A 184 22.83 13.48 9.50
C ALA A 184 23.05 14.49 10.64
N LEU A 185 22.55 14.26 11.87
CA LEU A 185 22.71 15.17 13.03
C LEU A 185 23.70 14.67 14.08
N SER A 186 24.15 13.43 14.00
CA SER A 186 25.22 12.91 14.86
C SER A 186 26.55 13.04 14.13
N GLY A 187 27.20 14.20 14.32
CA GLY A 187 28.57 14.39 13.85
C GLY A 187 29.49 13.26 14.32
N ASN A 188 30.28 12.71 13.41
CA ASN A 188 31.34 11.76 13.61
C ASN A 188 30.97 10.28 13.82
N LYS A 189 30.41 9.66 12.81
CA LYS A 189 30.86 8.36 12.31
C LYS A 189 30.46 8.28 10.85
N SER A 190 31.39 8.15 9.96
CA SER A 190 31.18 7.64 8.61
C SER A 190 30.54 6.25 8.74
N ILE A 191 29.21 6.21 8.86
CA ILE A 191 28.47 5.01 8.56
C ILE A 191 28.73 4.84 7.07
N GLU A 192 29.58 3.88 6.69
CA GLU A 192 29.60 3.39 5.33
C GLU A 192 28.14 3.16 4.96
N ASN A 193 27.59 4.04 4.11
CA ASN A 193 26.26 3.80 3.54
C ASN A 193 26.38 2.40 2.93
N PRO A 194 25.56 1.41 3.37
CA PRO A 194 25.55 0.15 2.68
C PRO A 194 25.31 0.48 1.22
N GLU A 195 26.27 0.16 0.35
CA GLU A 195 26.11 0.37 -1.09
C GLU A 195 24.74 -0.21 -1.44
N LEU A 196 23.87 0.64 -1.98
CA LEU A 196 22.56 0.22 -2.42
C LEU A 196 22.78 -0.89 -3.45
N ASP A 197 22.40 -2.10 -3.11
CA ASP A 197 22.46 -3.20 -4.07
C ASP A 197 21.25 -3.09 -4.99
N ASP A 198 21.47 -2.34 -6.09
CA ASP A 198 20.43 -2.08 -7.09
C ASP A 198 19.82 -3.39 -7.62
N GLY A 199 20.61 -4.46 -7.71
CA GLY A 199 20.14 -5.77 -8.14
C GLY A 199 19.15 -6.38 -7.14
N VAL A 200 19.45 -6.31 -5.84
CA VAL A 200 18.56 -6.79 -4.78
C VAL A 200 17.27 -5.96 -4.75
N LEU A 201 17.37 -4.62 -4.88
CA LEU A 201 16.20 -3.75 -4.94
C LEU A 201 15.33 -4.06 -6.16
N LEU A 202 15.93 -4.24 -7.33
CA LEU A 202 15.20 -4.58 -8.55
C LEU A 202 14.44 -5.90 -8.42
N VAL A 203 15.07 -6.94 -7.86
CA VAL A 203 14.42 -8.24 -7.62
C VAL A 203 13.28 -8.10 -6.60
N LEU A 204 13.46 -7.29 -5.54
CA LEU A 204 12.42 -7.00 -4.57
C LEU A 204 11.20 -6.34 -5.22
N LEU A 205 11.42 -5.26 -5.98
CA LEU A 205 10.34 -4.53 -6.67
C LEU A 205 9.66 -5.40 -7.73
N SER A 206 10.43 -6.23 -8.46
CA SER A 206 9.87 -7.19 -9.41
C SER A 206 8.98 -8.22 -8.73
N ALA A 207 9.38 -8.74 -7.57
CA ALA A 207 8.55 -9.66 -6.80
C ALA A 207 7.24 -9.00 -6.33
N ILE A 208 7.28 -7.73 -5.90
CA ILE A 208 6.08 -6.98 -5.52
C ILE A 208 5.18 -6.76 -6.76
N ALA A 209 5.74 -6.42 -7.91
CA ALA A 209 5.00 -6.25 -9.15
C ALA A 209 4.29 -7.55 -9.58
N LEU A 210 4.96 -8.70 -9.47
CA LEU A 210 4.37 -10.01 -9.76
C LEU A 210 3.21 -10.35 -8.80
N ILE A 211 3.36 -10.07 -7.50
CA ILE A 211 2.29 -10.20 -6.50
C ILE A 211 1.10 -9.31 -6.89
N SER A 212 1.39 -8.06 -7.28
CA SER A 212 0.38 -7.09 -7.71
C SER A 212 -0.33 -7.51 -9.00
N THR A 213 0.37 -8.17 -9.95
CA THR A 213 -0.25 -8.72 -11.16
C THR A 213 -1.32 -9.76 -10.83
N VAL A 214 -1.04 -10.68 -9.92
CA VAL A 214 -2.03 -11.68 -9.50
C VAL A 214 -3.20 -10.99 -8.79
N TRP A 215 -2.92 -10.10 -7.86
CA TRP A 215 -3.94 -9.37 -7.11
C TRP A 215 -4.88 -8.57 -8.02
N THR A 216 -4.35 -7.72 -8.90
CA THR A 216 -5.13 -6.89 -9.84
C THR A 216 -5.88 -7.73 -10.86
N SER A 217 -5.32 -8.86 -11.31
CA SER A 217 -6.01 -9.78 -12.21
C SER A 217 -7.27 -10.34 -11.59
N PHE A 218 -7.23 -10.78 -10.33
CA PHE A 218 -8.42 -11.27 -9.65
C PHE A 218 -9.41 -10.16 -9.31
N GLN A 219 -8.96 -8.96 -8.95
CA GLN A 219 -9.86 -7.82 -8.79
C GLN A 219 -10.61 -7.52 -10.09
N PHE A 220 -9.93 -7.54 -11.23
CA PHE A 220 -10.54 -7.32 -12.53
C PHE A 220 -11.51 -8.45 -12.92
N LEU A 221 -11.12 -9.71 -12.74
CA LEU A 221 -11.96 -10.87 -13.08
C LEU A 221 -13.23 -10.95 -12.22
N LEU A 222 -13.17 -10.45 -10.99
CA LEU A 222 -14.27 -10.47 -10.03
C LEU A 222 -15.05 -9.15 -9.97
N GLN A 223 -14.80 -8.20 -10.87
CA GLN A 223 -15.39 -6.86 -10.83
C GLN A 223 -16.93 -6.84 -10.83
N THR A 224 -17.58 -7.87 -11.36
CA THR A 224 -19.03 -8.05 -11.34
C THR A 224 -19.54 -8.75 -10.06
N HIS A 225 -18.65 -9.28 -9.22
CA HIS A 225 -18.96 -10.01 -8.00
C HIS A 225 -18.59 -9.18 -6.75
N LEU A 226 -19.32 -8.08 -6.54
CA LEU A 226 -19.01 -7.08 -5.53
C LEU A 226 -18.87 -7.65 -4.11
N ASN A 227 -19.77 -8.55 -3.71
CA ASN A 227 -19.72 -9.19 -2.38
C ASN A 227 -18.43 -10.00 -2.20
N MET A 228 -17.97 -10.66 -3.26
CA MET A 228 -16.72 -11.41 -3.25
C MET A 228 -15.51 -10.49 -3.11
N LEU A 229 -15.49 -9.37 -3.84
CA LEU A 229 -14.44 -8.36 -3.72
C LEU A 229 -14.38 -7.75 -2.32
N ILE A 230 -15.53 -7.47 -1.71
CA ILE A 230 -15.61 -6.98 -0.33
C ILE A 230 -15.04 -8.03 0.64
N ALA A 231 -15.44 -9.30 0.53
CA ALA A 231 -14.92 -10.38 1.36
C ALA A 231 -13.39 -10.52 1.23
N ILE A 232 -12.87 -10.47 -0.01
CA ILE A 232 -11.43 -10.51 -0.30
C ILE A 232 -10.72 -9.30 0.33
N ALA A 233 -11.28 -8.09 0.25
CA ALA A 233 -10.69 -6.88 0.82
C ALA A 233 -10.58 -6.97 2.36
N PHE A 234 -11.61 -7.43 3.04
CA PHE A 234 -11.58 -7.66 4.49
C PHE A 234 -10.55 -8.75 4.86
N ALA A 235 -10.56 -9.88 4.16
CA ALA A 235 -9.61 -10.96 4.40
C ALA A 235 -8.16 -10.50 4.16
N ALA A 236 -7.91 -9.72 3.11
CA ALA A 236 -6.60 -9.14 2.81
C ALA A 236 -6.14 -8.14 3.89
N ALA A 237 -7.06 -7.30 4.40
CA ALA A 237 -6.75 -6.37 5.48
C ALA A 237 -6.35 -7.12 6.77
N ILE A 238 -7.12 -8.11 7.16
CA ILE A 238 -6.81 -9.00 8.29
C ILE A 238 -5.45 -9.67 8.07
N ALA A 239 -5.23 -10.22 6.88
CA ALA A 239 -3.99 -10.91 6.54
C ALA A 239 -2.76 -9.96 6.55
N LYS A 240 -2.88 -8.69 6.15
CA LYS A 240 -1.80 -7.70 6.25
C LYS A 240 -1.42 -7.43 7.71
N VAL A 241 -2.40 -7.26 8.61
CA VAL A 241 -2.14 -7.06 10.05
C VAL A 241 -1.44 -8.29 10.63
N PHE A 242 -2.04 -9.48 10.46
CA PHE A 242 -1.45 -10.72 10.98
C PHE A 242 -0.13 -11.06 10.32
N GLY A 243 0.02 -10.81 9.03
CA GLY A 243 1.27 -10.98 8.28
C GLY A 243 2.38 -10.12 8.84
N GLY A 244 2.10 -8.84 9.16
CA GLY A 244 3.06 -7.97 9.83
C GLY A 244 3.46 -8.48 11.22
N ILE A 245 2.51 -8.96 12.03
CA ILE A 245 2.77 -9.48 13.38
C ILE A 245 3.52 -10.82 13.33
N LEU A 246 3.07 -11.76 12.51
CA LEU A 246 3.65 -13.10 12.44
C LEU A 246 5.03 -13.08 11.81
N ALA A 247 5.25 -12.26 10.77
CA ALA A 247 6.57 -12.08 10.17
C ALA A 247 7.58 -11.53 11.18
N GLN A 248 7.16 -10.63 12.07
CA GLN A 248 8.00 -10.11 13.14
C GLN A 248 8.39 -11.19 14.17
N ARG A 249 7.51 -12.16 14.43
CA ARG A 249 7.74 -13.24 15.41
C ARG A 249 8.53 -14.42 14.82
N TRP A 250 8.19 -14.86 13.60
CA TRP A 250 8.74 -16.07 12.98
C TRP A 250 9.97 -15.78 12.11
N GLY A 251 10.21 -14.48 11.82
CA GLY A 251 11.22 -14.00 10.88
C GLY A 251 10.62 -13.81 9.48
N TRP A 252 10.96 -12.67 8.87
CA TRP A 252 10.41 -12.20 7.60
C TRP A 252 10.50 -13.24 6.48
N ARG A 253 11.66 -13.86 6.34
CA ARG A 253 11.92 -14.87 5.31
C ARG A 253 11.06 -16.11 5.48
N ARG A 254 11.01 -16.68 6.71
CA ARG A 254 10.23 -17.91 6.96
C ARG A 254 8.75 -17.70 6.72
N TYR A 255 8.23 -16.60 7.26
CA TYR A 255 6.81 -16.28 7.10
C TYR A 255 6.44 -16.04 5.64
N THR A 256 7.24 -15.26 4.89
CA THR A 256 6.96 -14.94 3.47
C THR A 256 6.91 -16.19 2.62
N ILE A 257 7.88 -17.10 2.77
CA ILE A 257 7.88 -18.36 2.02
C ILE A 257 6.65 -19.20 2.36
N PHE A 258 6.37 -19.36 3.65
CA PHE A 258 5.22 -20.14 4.12
C PHE A 258 3.91 -19.56 3.57
N SER A 259 3.66 -18.27 3.73
CA SER A 259 2.41 -17.63 3.30
C SER A 259 2.23 -17.68 1.78
N LEU A 260 3.27 -17.37 0.99
CA LEU A 260 3.18 -17.38 -0.46
C LEU A 260 3.09 -18.80 -1.03
N THR A 261 3.75 -19.79 -0.44
CA THR A 261 3.62 -21.19 -0.87
C THR A 261 2.19 -21.69 -0.65
N ILE A 262 1.61 -21.41 0.52
CA ILE A 262 0.21 -21.77 0.76
C ILE A 262 -0.73 -21.01 -0.18
N ALA A 263 -0.48 -19.70 -0.41
CA ALA A 263 -1.26 -18.93 -1.37
C ALA A 263 -1.21 -19.55 -2.77
N ALA A 264 -0.03 -19.95 -3.25
CA ALA A 264 0.13 -20.62 -4.54
C ALA A 264 -0.65 -21.95 -4.60
N CYS A 265 -0.57 -22.78 -3.56
CA CYS A 265 -1.33 -24.03 -3.49
C CYS A 265 -2.85 -23.79 -3.51
N LEU A 266 -3.35 -22.81 -2.74
CA LEU A 266 -4.77 -22.48 -2.71
C LEU A 266 -5.26 -21.94 -4.06
N LEU A 267 -4.48 -21.11 -4.75
CA LEU A 267 -4.80 -20.61 -6.08
C LEU A 267 -4.72 -21.68 -7.15
N LEU A 268 -3.83 -22.69 -7.00
CA LEU A 268 -3.69 -23.79 -7.95
C LEU A 268 -4.84 -24.79 -7.84
N PHE A 269 -5.12 -25.25 -6.63
CA PHE A 269 -6.03 -26.38 -6.38
C PHE A 269 -7.42 -25.95 -5.91
N GLY A 270 -7.54 -24.78 -5.27
CA GLY A 270 -8.76 -24.34 -4.61
C GLY A 270 -9.53 -23.22 -5.30
N LYS A 271 -9.11 -22.76 -6.47
CA LYS A 271 -9.67 -21.55 -7.12
C LYS A 271 -11.18 -21.61 -7.36
N GLN A 272 -11.76 -22.79 -7.53
CA GLN A 272 -13.20 -22.95 -7.78
C GLN A 272 -14.04 -22.82 -6.50
N ASN A 273 -13.42 -22.78 -5.33
CA ASN A 273 -14.10 -22.59 -4.05
C ASN A 273 -13.82 -21.16 -3.54
N ASP A 274 -14.87 -20.42 -3.26
CA ASP A 274 -14.80 -19.03 -2.81
C ASP A 274 -13.91 -18.86 -1.59
N LEU A 275 -14.02 -19.73 -0.60
CA LEU A 275 -13.24 -19.66 0.63
C LEU A 275 -11.74 -19.83 0.36
N THR A 276 -11.37 -20.82 -0.47
CA THR A 276 -9.96 -21.07 -0.80
C THR A 276 -9.37 -19.93 -1.66
N LEU A 277 -10.17 -19.33 -2.54
CA LEU A 277 -9.77 -18.18 -3.31
C LEU A 277 -9.56 -16.95 -2.40
N ILE A 278 -10.49 -16.67 -1.49
CA ILE A 278 -10.37 -15.58 -0.49
C ILE A 278 -9.11 -15.78 0.34
N LEU A 279 -8.88 -16.97 0.89
CA LEU A 279 -7.71 -17.26 1.72
C LEU A 279 -6.41 -17.19 0.92
N GLY A 280 -6.37 -17.66 -0.33
CA GLY A 280 -5.21 -17.58 -1.21
C GLY A 280 -4.81 -16.14 -1.48
N LEU A 281 -5.77 -15.27 -1.83
CA LEU A 281 -5.54 -13.85 -2.07
C LEU A 281 -5.20 -13.08 -0.78
N ALA A 282 -5.79 -13.46 0.36
CA ALA A 282 -5.46 -12.90 1.66
C ALA A 282 -4.00 -13.20 2.04
N LEU A 283 -3.57 -14.46 1.91
CA LEU A 283 -2.18 -14.85 2.18
C LEU A 283 -1.18 -14.20 1.22
N LEU A 284 -1.55 -14.02 -0.05
CA LEU A 284 -0.76 -13.23 -0.99
C LEU A 284 -0.50 -11.81 -0.47
N GLN A 285 -1.56 -11.14 0.01
CA GLN A 285 -1.50 -9.77 0.53
C GLN A 285 -0.80 -9.66 1.89
N SER A 286 -0.68 -10.74 2.64
CA SER A 286 0.02 -10.77 3.93
C SER A 286 1.52 -10.49 3.82
N SER A 287 2.10 -10.61 2.62
CA SER A 287 3.50 -10.30 2.34
C SER A 287 3.79 -8.80 2.17
N ILE A 288 2.77 -7.96 1.92
CA ILE A 288 2.95 -6.52 1.66
C ILE A 288 3.65 -5.76 2.81
N PRO A 289 3.33 -5.96 4.09
CA PRO A 289 4.05 -5.29 5.17
C PRO A 289 5.55 -5.63 5.20
N ILE A 290 5.90 -6.85 4.81
CA ILE A 290 7.29 -7.30 4.79
C ILE A 290 8.04 -6.67 3.63
N THR A 291 7.45 -6.65 2.44
CA THR A 291 8.06 -6.03 1.25
C THR A 291 8.24 -4.53 1.43
N LEU A 292 7.26 -3.84 2.03
CA LEU A 292 7.36 -2.42 2.35
C LEU A 292 8.49 -2.15 3.36
N ALA A 293 8.56 -2.91 4.45
CA ALA A 293 9.64 -2.80 5.43
C ALA A 293 11.01 -3.16 4.83
N ALA A 294 11.08 -4.16 3.94
CA ALA A 294 12.31 -4.55 3.27
C ALA A 294 12.80 -3.45 2.31
N THR A 295 11.91 -2.82 1.54
CA THR A 295 12.28 -1.69 0.67
C THR A 295 12.81 -0.52 1.50
N ALA A 296 12.16 -0.19 2.61
CA ALA A 296 12.61 0.87 3.51
C ALA A 296 13.97 0.55 4.16
N LYS A 297 14.24 -0.71 4.49
CA LYS A 297 15.53 -1.13 5.04
C LYS A 297 16.67 -0.97 4.03
N MET A 298 16.40 -1.11 2.74
CA MET A 298 17.36 -0.84 1.68
C MET A 298 17.58 0.66 1.45
N MET A 299 16.59 1.49 1.80
CA MET A 299 16.61 2.95 1.60
C MET A 299 16.35 3.69 2.93
N PRO A 300 17.18 3.52 3.96
CA PRO A 300 16.86 3.99 5.32
C PRO A 300 16.75 5.52 5.44
N GLN A 301 17.41 6.26 4.55
CA GLN A 301 17.33 7.73 4.52
C GLN A 301 16.19 8.27 3.66
N GLN A 302 15.46 7.38 2.95
CA GLN A 302 14.44 7.76 1.98
C GLN A 302 13.15 6.93 2.17
N PRO A 303 12.52 6.96 3.35
CA PRO A 303 11.35 6.12 3.66
C PRO A 303 10.13 6.45 2.80
N ALA A 304 9.96 7.72 2.38
CA ALA A 304 8.85 8.10 1.51
C ALA A 304 9.08 7.60 0.06
N THR A 305 10.31 7.68 -0.44
CA THR A 305 10.69 7.11 -1.74
C THR A 305 10.52 5.58 -1.72
N ALA A 306 10.99 4.91 -0.67
CA ALA A 306 10.82 3.47 -0.49
C ALA A 306 9.33 3.07 -0.51
N THR A 307 8.48 3.85 0.15
CA THR A 307 7.02 3.65 0.11
C THR A 307 6.48 3.83 -1.33
N GLY A 308 6.89 4.89 -2.01
CA GLY A 308 6.47 5.18 -3.38
C GLY A 308 6.89 4.10 -4.38
N LEU A 309 8.08 3.51 -4.21
CA LEU A 309 8.54 2.39 -5.02
C LEU A 309 7.72 1.11 -4.73
N ALA A 310 7.52 0.77 -3.46
CA ALA A 310 6.86 -0.48 -3.06
C ALA A 310 5.34 -0.45 -3.27
N LEU A 311 4.65 0.65 -2.90
CA LEU A 311 3.19 0.77 -3.00
C LEU A 311 2.73 1.49 -4.28
N GLY A 312 3.62 2.22 -4.95
CA GLY A 312 3.28 2.93 -6.18
C GLY A 312 3.80 2.21 -7.42
N LEU A 313 5.10 2.35 -7.68
CA LEU A 313 5.70 1.86 -8.93
C LEU A 313 5.49 0.36 -9.12
N ALA A 314 5.73 -0.46 -8.10
CA ALA A 314 5.57 -1.90 -8.22
C ALA A 314 4.11 -2.31 -8.47
N ILE A 315 3.14 -1.57 -7.89
CA ILE A 315 1.71 -1.84 -8.11
C ILE A 315 1.29 -1.46 -9.53
N ILE A 316 1.70 -0.29 -10.04
CA ILE A 316 1.32 0.11 -11.41
C ILE A 316 1.99 -0.79 -12.45
N VAL A 317 3.26 -1.16 -12.27
CA VAL A 317 3.97 -2.11 -13.15
C VAL A 317 3.26 -3.47 -13.13
N GLY A 318 2.86 -3.95 -11.96
CA GLY A 318 2.07 -5.19 -11.83
C GLY A 318 0.67 -5.09 -12.45
N GLY A 319 0.11 -3.89 -12.59
CA GLY A 319 -1.18 -3.64 -13.25
C GLY A 319 -1.11 -3.61 -14.79
N ILE A 320 0.06 -3.35 -15.39
CA ILE A 320 0.21 -3.24 -16.85
C ILE A 320 -0.33 -4.47 -17.60
N PRO A 321 -0.02 -5.72 -17.20
CA PRO A 321 -0.58 -6.89 -17.89
C PRO A 321 -2.10 -6.94 -17.89
N VAL A 322 -2.73 -6.47 -16.81
CA VAL A 322 -4.20 -6.43 -16.70
C VAL A 322 -4.77 -5.39 -17.63
N MET A 323 -4.18 -4.20 -17.71
CA MET A 323 -4.56 -3.14 -18.64
C MET A 323 -4.36 -3.57 -20.10
N GLY A 324 -3.34 -4.40 -20.38
CA GLY A 324 -3.08 -5.00 -21.69
C GLY A 324 -3.98 -6.20 -22.04
N GLY A 325 -5.03 -6.48 -21.25
CA GLY A 325 -5.97 -7.59 -21.52
C GLY A 325 -5.49 -8.98 -21.09
N LEU A 326 -4.38 -9.08 -20.39
CA LEU A 326 -3.79 -10.37 -19.97
C LEU A 326 -4.35 -10.90 -18.64
N SER A 327 -5.36 -10.24 -18.06
CA SER A 327 -5.97 -10.64 -16.77
C SER A 327 -6.50 -12.07 -16.78
N ALA A 328 -7.14 -12.49 -17.87
CA ALA A 328 -7.64 -13.86 -18.02
C ALA A 328 -6.51 -14.90 -18.04
N ILE A 329 -5.36 -14.56 -18.61
CA ILE A 329 -4.18 -15.42 -18.61
C ILE A 329 -3.55 -15.47 -17.23
N ALA A 330 -3.28 -14.32 -16.64
CA ALA A 330 -2.69 -14.22 -15.30
C ALA A 330 -3.58 -14.82 -14.21
N GLY A 331 -4.91 -14.82 -14.40
CA GLY A 331 -5.88 -15.44 -13.51
C GLY A 331 -6.02 -16.97 -13.68
N ARG A 332 -5.36 -17.63 -14.65
CA ARG A 332 -5.36 -19.10 -14.74
C ARG A 332 -4.62 -19.70 -13.53
N SER A 333 -5.19 -20.75 -12.93
CA SER A 333 -4.67 -21.34 -11.69
C SER A 333 -3.18 -21.67 -11.74
N VAL A 334 -2.72 -22.33 -12.80
CA VAL A 334 -1.30 -22.68 -12.96
C VAL A 334 -0.43 -21.43 -13.08
N ILE A 335 -0.86 -20.45 -13.86
CA ILE A 335 -0.09 -19.21 -14.10
C ILE A 335 -0.03 -18.37 -12.84
N SER A 336 -1.17 -18.16 -12.15
CA SER A 336 -1.21 -17.43 -10.88
C SER A 336 -0.29 -18.09 -9.85
N ALA A 337 -0.39 -19.42 -9.69
CA ALA A 337 0.45 -20.15 -8.74
C ALA A 337 1.93 -20.05 -9.10
N SER A 338 2.29 -20.15 -10.39
CA SER A 338 3.66 -20.00 -10.87
C SER A 338 4.22 -18.60 -10.57
N ILE A 339 3.44 -17.54 -10.84
CA ILE A 339 3.81 -16.16 -10.57
C ILE A 339 4.06 -15.99 -9.06
N VAL A 340 3.16 -16.50 -8.20
CA VAL A 340 3.31 -16.42 -6.74
C VAL A 340 4.54 -17.19 -6.27
N MET A 341 4.83 -18.36 -6.83
CA MET A 341 6.04 -19.14 -6.48
C MET A 341 7.33 -18.45 -6.91
N ILE A 342 7.35 -17.84 -8.11
CA ILE A 342 8.50 -17.03 -8.56
C ILE A 342 8.71 -15.87 -7.60
N SER A 343 7.64 -15.17 -7.19
CA SER A 343 7.72 -14.09 -6.21
C SER A 343 8.23 -14.59 -4.85
N ALA A 344 7.78 -15.77 -4.41
CA ALA A 344 8.26 -16.38 -3.16
C ALA A 344 9.76 -16.67 -3.20
N LEU A 345 10.26 -17.25 -4.29
CA LEU A 345 11.67 -17.55 -4.47
C LEU A 345 12.52 -16.27 -4.56
N SER A 346 12.04 -15.26 -5.28
CA SER A 346 12.68 -13.94 -5.37
C SER A 346 12.79 -13.29 -4.00
N LEU A 347 11.70 -13.25 -3.22
CA LEU A 347 11.71 -12.70 -1.86
C LEU A 347 12.56 -13.54 -0.90
N TRP A 348 12.58 -14.86 -1.07
CA TRP A 348 13.48 -15.73 -0.28
C TRP A 348 14.94 -15.36 -0.49
N TRP A 349 15.33 -15.09 -1.74
CA TRP A 349 16.68 -14.68 -2.10
C TRP A 349 17.01 -13.30 -1.55
N VAL A 350 16.14 -12.30 -1.76
CA VAL A 350 16.28 -10.93 -1.24
C VAL A 350 16.43 -10.94 0.29
N LEU A 351 15.52 -11.61 1.00
CA LEU A 351 15.50 -11.64 2.47
C LEU A 351 16.67 -12.46 3.08
N LYS A 352 17.48 -13.12 2.26
CA LYS A 352 18.74 -13.78 2.66
C LYS A 352 19.96 -12.87 2.47
N SER A 353 19.82 -11.75 1.73
CA SER A 353 20.93 -10.85 1.43
C SER A 353 21.56 -10.28 2.72
N LYS A 354 22.86 -9.92 2.65
CA LYS A 354 23.59 -9.34 3.78
C LYS A 354 22.91 -8.07 4.33
N ILE A 355 22.36 -7.24 3.45
CA ILE A 355 21.64 -6.01 3.80
C ILE A 355 20.45 -6.30 4.72
N MET A 356 19.72 -7.39 4.46
CA MET A 356 18.56 -7.77 5.27
C MET A 356 18.97 -8.42 6.60
N LEU A 357 20.16 -9.00 6.69
CA LEU A 357 20.68 -9.67 7.89
C LEU A 357 21.48 -8.73 8.81
N SER A 358 22.01 -7.61 8.29
CA SER A 358 22.66 -6.58 9.10
C SER A 358 21.61 -5.88 9.97
N ARG A 359 21.80 -5.95 11.29
CA ARG A 359 20.98 -5.25 12.29
C ARG A 359 21.62 -3.94 12.69
#